data_f9503f1851eb65b00684190e05ac985d
#
_entry.id   f9503f1851eb65b00684190e05ac985d
#
_cell.length_a   1.000
_cell.length_b   1.000
_cell.length_c   1.000
_cell.angle_alpha   90.00
_cell.angle_beta   90.00
_cell.angle_gamma   90.00
#
_symmetry.space_group_name_H-M   'P 1'
#
loop_
_entity.id
_entity.type
_entity.pdbx_description
1 polymer ?
#
loop_
_entity_poly.entity_id
_entity_poly.type
_entity_poly.pdbx_seq_one_letter_code
_entity_poly.pdbx_strand_id
1 'polypeptide(L)'
;PALLPKRLRAQAALEAGADAILELPAIFACASAEFFAEGGVALLNALGCVDSLCFGSECGDLQLLQETARILSREPESYRQQLKQFLKEGLTFPAARQRALSVCSGSPETGRLLESPNNILGVEYLKALDRLSSSIRPVTISRRESGYHQTDLSGPCSSATAVRNLVFQEKKKDGTLSVSEKNLARLEETLPAGSFRIITDFLSRYLPLETADFSLLLKYRLLLSSQKDLARFADVSPELAVRIWRHREEFVSWDQFCQLLKTKELTYSRISRALLHILLDIPRDHISVSKRPLCIPYPRLLGFRRESAGVLKQIQEHSSLPLVGRFSDTAHLSPEAQKLLEKDRLATDLYQTVLTEKNRTAFQS
;
A
#
# COMPACT_ATOMS: atom_id res chain seq x y z
N PRO A 1 -7.50 -5.72 4.91
CA PRO A 1 -8.02 -5.80 3.55
C PRO A 1 -8.66 -4.48 3.12
N ALA A 2 -8.93 -4.29 1.81
CA ALA A 2 -9.68 -3.16 1.30
C ALA A 2 -11.18 -3.31 1.67
N LEU A 3 -11.87 -2.17 1.87
CA LEU A 3 -13.29 -2.16 2.18
C LEU A 3 -14.14 -2.70 1.01
N LEU A 4 -13.75 -2.30 -0.21
CA LEU A 4 -14.42 -2.68 -1.45
C LEU A 4 -13.53 -3.60 -2.31
N PRO A 5 -14.11 -4.50 -3.10
CA PRO A 5 -13.40 -5.23 -4.15
C PRO A 5 -12.68 -4.29 -5.13
N LYS A 6 -11.63 -4.79 -5.76
CA LYS A 6 -10.78 -4.01 -6.67
C LYS A 6 -11.56 -3.29 -7.77
N ARG A 7 -12.51 -3.99 -8.42
CA ARG A 7 -13.34 -3.41 -9.51
C ARG A 7 -14.18 -2.23 -9.03
N LEU A 8 -14.80 -2.35 -7.85
CA LEU A 8 -15.63 -1.26 -7.29
C LEU A 8 -14.79 -0.06 -6.88
N ARG A 9 -13.53 -0.29 -6.40
CA ARG A 9 -12.59 0.81 -6.12
C ARG A 9 -12.17 1.54 -7.40
N ALA A 10 -11.91 0.79 -8.47
CA ALA A 10 -11.60 1.38 -9.78
C ALA A 10 -12.79 2.18 -10.32
N GLN A 11 -14.01 1.64 -10.23
CA GLN A 11 -15.23 2.34 -10.61
C GLN A 11 -15.42 3.62 -9.80
N ALA A 12 -15.23 3.58 -8.48
CA ALA A 12 -15.36 4.76 -7.62
C ALA A 12 -14.37 5.87 -8.01
N ALA A 13 -13.14 5.51 -8.39
CA ALA A 13 -12.16 6.48 -8.84
C ALA A 13 -12.50 7.07 -10.23
N LEU A 14 -13.04 6.27 -11.16
CA LEU A 14 -13.51 6.77 -12.46
C LEU A 14 -14.70 7.72 -12.30
N GLU A 15 -15.66 7.39 -11.43
CA GLU A 15 -16.79 8.26 -11.12
C GLU A 15 -16.38 9.55 -10.39
N ALA A 16 -15.26 9.52 -9.66
CA ALA A 16 -14.67 10.70 -9.04
C ALA A 16 -13.84 11.57 -10.02
N GLY A 17 -13.75 11.17 -11.29
CA GLY A 17 -13.13 12.00 -12.34
C GLY A 17 -11.79 11.49 -12.88
N ALA A 18 -11.31 10.32 -12.45
CA ALA A 18 -10.11 9.73 -13.04
C ALA A 18 -10.38 9.27 -14.48
N ASP A 19 -9.45 9.51 -15.39
CA ASP A 19 -9.54 9.12 -16.79
C ASP A 19 -9.23 7.65 -17.06
N ALA A 20 -8.20 7.13 -16.37
CA ALA A 20 -7.80 5.74 -16.43
C ALA A 20 -7.29 5.28 -15.05
N ILE A 21 -7.53 4.02 -14.73
CA ILE A 21 -7.08 3.38 -13.48
C ILE A 21 -6.13 2.25 -13.82
N LEU A 22 -4.92 2.37 -13.33
CA LEU A 22 -3.89 1.34 -13.44
C LEU A 22 -3.72 0.61 -12.10
N GLU A 23 -3.44 -0.66 -12.17
CA GLU A 23 -3.12 -1.48 -11.01
C GLU A 23 -1.63 -1.40 -10.67
N LEU A 24 -1.32 -1.04 -9.44
CA LEU A 24 0.02 -1.29 -8.92
C LEU A 24 0.12 -2.78 -8.55
N PRO A 25 1.07 -3.54 -9.11
CA PRO A 25 1.19 -4.97 -8.84
C PRO A 25 1.25 -5.28 -7.33
N ALA A 26 0.60 -6.36 -6.91
CA ALA A 26 0.41 -6.70 -5.50
C ALA A 26 1.71 -6.75 -4.70
N ILE A 27 2.81 -7.19 -5.32
CA ILE A 27 4.13 -7.23 -4.69
C ILE A 27 4.62 -5.85 -4.25
N PHE A 28 4.33 -4.79 -5.01
CA PHE A 28 4.67 -3.41 -4.65
C PHE A 28 3.60 -2.78 -3.76
N ALA A 29 2.33 -3.03 -4.06
CA ALA A 29 1.20 -2.49 -3.30
C ALA A 29 1.18 -2.98 -1.83
N CYS A 30 1.71 -4.17 -1.57
CA CYS A 30 1.83 -4.76 -0.23
C CYS A 30 3.21 -4.54 0.42
N ALA A 31 4.14 -3.82 -0.21
CA ALA A 31 5.51 -3.63 0.28
C ALA A 31 5.65 -2.43 1.24
N SER A 32 6.89 -2.13 1.64
CA SER A 32 7.22 -0.91 2.38
C SER A 32 7.01 0.34 1.51
N ALA A 33 6.92 1.52 2.14
CA ALA A 33 6.77 2.80 1.43
C ALA A 33 7.81 2.99 0.31
N GLU A 34 9.04 2.54 0.55
CA GLU A 34 10.13 2.61 -0.43
C GLU A 34 9.83 1.82 -1.70
N PHE A 35 9.49 0.54 -1.57
CA PHE A 35 9.18 -0.31 -2.73
C PHE A 35 7.82 0.03 -3.37
N PHE A 36 6.84 0.45 -2.55
CA PHE A 36 5.57 0.96 -3.05
C PHE A 36 5.78 2.17 -3.97
N ALA A 37 6.55 3.16 -3.50
CA ALA A 37 6.85 4.36 -4.26
C ALA A 37 7.66 4.07 -5.53
N GLU A 38 8.69 3.22 -5.41
CA GLU A 38 9.53 2.85 -6.55
C GLU A 38 8.72 2.10 -7.62
N GLY A 39 7.86 1.15 -7.21
CA GLY A 39 6.95 0.46 -8.13
C GLY A 39 5.94 1.42 -8.79
N GLY A 40 5.37 2.34 -8.02
CA GLY A 40 4.44 3.35 -8.54
C GLY A 40 5.10 4.28 -9.56
N VAL A 41 6.26 4.81 -9.24
CA VAL A 41 7.01 5.68 -10.16
C VAL A 41 7.49 4.92 -11.39
N ALA A 42 7.99 3.69 -11.22
CA ALA A 42 8.40 2.86 -12.36
C ALA A 42 7.24 2.56 -13.31
N LEU A 43 6.04 2.32 -12.76
CA LEU A 43 4.81 2.15 -13.55
C LEU A 43 4.50 3.40 -14.37
N LEU A 44 4.45 4.57 -13.73
CA LEU A 44 4.15 5.83 -14.42
C LEU A 44 5.23 6.18 -15.46
N ASN A 45 6.50 5.97 -15.13
CA ASN A 45 7.62 6.21 -16.04
C ASN A 45 7.55 5.31 -17.29
N ALA A 46 7.14 4.04 -17.12
CA ALA A 46 7.00 3.10 -18.22
C ALA A 46 5.87 3.45 -19.19
N LEU A 47 4.87 4.24 -18.78
CA LEU A 47 3.82 4.74 -19.68
C LEU A 47 4.33 5.75 -20.72
N GLY A 48 5.45 6.45 -20.45
CA GLY A 48 6.11 7.35 -21.38
C GLY A 48 5.35 8.64 -21.71
N CYS A 49 4.14 8.83 -21.17
CA CYS A 49 3.27 9.99 -21.45
C CYS A 49 2.81 10.72 -20.18
N VAL A 50 3.44 10.45 -19.03
CA VAL A 50 3.09 11.08 -17.76
C VAL A 50 3.99 12.28 -17.51
N ASP A 51 3.42 13.47 -17.39
CA ASP A 51 4.16 14.72 -17.17
C ASP A 51 4.38 15.01 -15.68
N SER A 52 3.44 14.62 -14.82
CA SER A 52 3.48 14.99 -13.42
C SER A 52 2.97 13.88 -12.50
N LEU A 53 3.62 13.75 -11.34
CA LEU A 53 3.20 12.88 -10.23
C LEU A 53 2.70 13.75 -9.09
N CYS A 54 1.39 13.73 -8.84
CA CYS A 54 0.77 14.43 -7.73
C CYS A 54 0.55 13.49 -6.54
N PHE A 55 0.95 13.92 -5.34
CA PHE A 55 0.74 13.18 -4.09
C PHE A 55 0.40 14.12 -2.94
N GLY A 56 -0.32 13.60 -1.94
CA GLY A 56 -0.61 14.36 -0.72
C GLY A 56 0.50 14.21 0.32
N SER A 57 0.86 15.30 0.99
CA SER A 57 1.78 15.30 2.13
C SER A 57 1.22 16.11 3.30
N GLU A 58 1.63 15.80 4.52
CA GLU A 58 1.20 16.58 5.69
C GLU A 58 1.85 17.97 5.72
N CYS A 59 3.11 18.08 5.27
CA CYS A 59 3.81 19.36 5.24
C CYS A 59 3.37 20.29 4.08
N GLY A 60 2.92 19.73 2.96
CA GLY A 60 2.57 20.51 1.77
C GLY A 60 3.74 21.26 1.11
N ASP A 61 4.96 21.06 1.58
CA ASP A 61 6.18 21.73 1.11
C ASP A 61 7.04 20.79 0.26
N LEU A 62 7.00 21.00 -1.07
CA LEU A 62 7.77 20.19 -2.00
C LEU A 62 9.28 20.40 -1.86
N GLN A 63 9.74 21.61 -1.55
CA GLN A 63 11.17 21.90 -1.45
C GLN A 63 11.78 21.17 -0.26
N LEU A 64 11.11 21.21 0.89
CA LEU A 64 11.54 20.51 2.10
C LEU A 64 11.55 18.99 1.89
N LEU A 65 10.55 18.44 1.20
CA LEU A 65 10.52 17.02 0.82
C LEU A 65 11.67 16.64 -0.12
N GLN A 66 11.99 17.48 -1.13
CA GLN A 66 13.08 17.26 -2.07
C GLN A 66 14.44 17.31 -1.40
N GLU A 67 14.67 18.27 -0.49
CA GLU A 67 15.90 18.33 0.31
C GLU A 67 16.10 17.07 1.13
N THR A 68 15.07 16.64 1.84
CA THR A 68 15.07 15.39 2.62
C THR A 68 15.36 14.17 1.75
N ALA A 69 14.71 14.06 0.60
CA ALA A 69 14.93 12.98 -0.35
C ALA A 69 16.36 12.93 -0.86
N ARG A 70 16.93 14.10 -1.18
CA ARG A 70 18.33 14.24 -1.65
C ARG A 70 19.33 13.78 -0.59
N ILE A 71 19.16 14.19 0.67
CA ILE A 71 20.05 13.75 1.77
C ILE A 71 19.95 12.22 1.93
N LEU A 72 18.72 11.67 1.94
CA LEU A 72 18.51 10.24 2.12
C LEU A 72 18.90 9.37 0.92
N SER A 73 18.90 9.92 -0.30
CA SER A 73 19.40 9.21 -1.49
C SER A 73 20.91 9.16 -1.57
N ARG A 74 21.57 10.28 -1.25
CA ARG A 74 23.01 10.41 -1.38
C ARG A 74 23.79 9.97 -0.15
N GLU A 75 23.14 9.99 1.02
CA GLU A 75 23.72 9.68 2.32
C GLU A 75 25.12 10.31 2.49
N PRO A 76 25.22 11.66 2.47
CA PRO A 76 26.51 12.32 2.59
C PRO A 76 27.25 11.88 3.86
N GLU A 77 28.58 11.98 3.87
CA GLU A 77 29.41 11.50 4.98
C GLU A 77 29.00 12.10 6.32
N SER A 78 28.62 13.37 6.35
CA SER A 78 28.09 14.04 7.56
C SER A 78 26.85 13.34 8.10
N TYR A 79 25.91 12.95 7.23
CA TYR A 79 24.69 12.23 7.61
C TYR A 79 25.02 10.83 8.15
N ARG A 80 25.91 10.07 7.46
CA ARG A 80 26.31 8.72 7.88
C ARG A 80 27.01 8.72 9.23
N GLN A 81 27.88 9.68 9.50
CA GLN A 81 28.56 9.83 10.77
C GLN A 81 27.59 10.13 11.91
N GLN A 82 26.67 11.08 11.72
CA GLN A 82 25.64 11.41 12.70
C GLN A 82 24.70 10.23 12.98
N LEU A 83 24.23 9.53 11.93
CA LEU A 83 23.40 8.35 12.09
C LEU A 83 24.10 7.26 12.92
N LYS A 84 25.37 6.97 12.60
CA LYS A 84 26.18 5.99 13.34
C LYS A 84 26.40 6.40 14.80
N GLN A 85 26.61 7.68 15.05
CA GLN A 85 26.77 8.22 16.40
C GLN A 85 25.47 8.02 17.21
N PHE A 86 24.32 8.44 16.69
CA PHE A 86 23.06 8.33 17.40
C PHE A 86 22.62 6.88 17.64
N LEU A 87 22.94 5.96 16.73
CA LEU A 87 22.74 4.52 16.94
C LEU A 87 23.62 3.99 18.08
N LYS A 88 24.89 4.45 18.21
CA LYS A 88 25.77 4.10 19.34
C LYS A 88 25.27 4.66 20.67
N GLU A 89 24.59 5.80 20.66
CA GLU A 89 23.95 6.40 21.84
C GLU A 89 22.66 5.63 22.27
N GLY A 90 22.30 4.56 21.55
CA GLY A 90 21.17 3.70 21.87
C GLY A 90 19.82 4.16 21.33
N LEU A 91 19.77 5.13 20.41
CA LEU A 91 18.55 5.51 19.74
C LEU A 91 18.08 4.39 18.82
N THR A 92 16.75 4.24 18.69
CA THR A 92 16.18 3.37 17.64
C THR A 92 16.52 3.93 16.25
N PHE A 93 16.60 3.07 15.25
CA PHE A 93 16.92 3.50 13.88
C PHE A 93 16.04 4.66 13.37
N PRO A 94 14.70 4.67 13.54
CA PRO A 94 13.88 5.82 13.14
C PRO A 94 14.28 7.11 13.84
N ALA A 95 14.50 7.08 15.16
CA ALA A 95 14.87 8.27 15.94
C ALA A 95 16.29 8.77 15.58
N ALA A 96 17.26 7.86 15.40
CA ALA A 96 18.59 8.19 14.96
C ALA A 96 18.59 8.82 13.55
N ARG A 97 17.77 8.29 12.64
CA ARG A 97 17.59 8.79 11.28
C ARG A 97 17.03 10.21 11.27
N GLN A 98 15.99 10.48 12.05
CA GLN A 98 15.37 11.81 12.19
C GLN A 98 16.39 12.83 12.71
N ARG A 99 17.13 12.46 13.75
CA ARG A 99 18.10 13.35 14.37
C ARG A 99 19.29 13.64 13.46
N ALA A 100 19.79 12.61 12.76
CA ALA A 100 20.86 12.76 11.77
C ALA A 100 20.45 13.67 10.60
N LEU A 101 19.20 13.56 10.14
CA LEU A 101 18.64 14.45 9.12
C LEU A 101 18.60 15.90 9.60
N SER A 102 18.06 16.16 10.80
CA SER A 102 17.99 17.50 11.37
C SER A 102 19.37 18.16 11.50
N VAL A 103 20.37 17.39 11.93
CA VAL A 103 21.74 17.90 12.05
C VAL A 103 22.36 18.15 10.69
N CYS A 104 22.18 17.22 9.74
CA CYS A 104 22.78 17.32 8.41
C CYS A 104 22.20 18.46 7.56
N SER A 105 20.89 18.72 7.68
CA SER A 105 20.21 19.81 6.97
C SER A 105 20.33 21.17 7.67
N GLY A 106 20.69 21.19 8.96
CA GLY A 106 20.62 22.38 9.80
C GLY A 106 19.20 22.82 10.17
N SER A 107 18.17 21.99 9.84
CA SER A 107 16.77 22.28 10.13
C SER A 107 16.10 21.13 10.92
N PRO A 108 15.48 21.40 12.09
CA PRO A 108 14.70 20.41 12.82
C PRO A 108 13.47 19.90 12.02
N GLU A 109 12.95 20.70 11.11
CA GLU A 109 11.76 20.38 10.31
C GLU A 109 12.01 19.18 9.40
N THR A 110 13.20 19.06 8.84
CA THR A 110 13.62 17.96 7.97
C THR A 110 13.51 16.59 8.68
N GLY A 111 13.92 16.54 9.96
CA GLY A 111 13.76 15.32 10.76
C GLY A 111 12.31 15.03 11.09
N ARG A 112 11.52 16.04 11.44
CA ARG A 112 10.09 15.90 11.78
C ARG A 112 9.24 15.40 10.60
N LEU A 113 9.67 15.65 9.35
CA LEU A 113 8.99 15.11 8.17
C LEU A 113 8.79 13.58 8.27
N LEU A 114 9.75 12.86 8.85
CA LEU A 114 9.70 11.41 8.95
C LEU A 114 8.79 10.90 10.09
N GLU A 115 8.09 11.77 10.80
CA GLU A 115 7.06 11.42 11.77
C GLU A 115 5.69 11.16 11.10
N SER A 116 5.50 11.68 9.90
CA SER A 116 4.23 11.64 9.19
C SER A 116 4.29 10.68 7.99
N PRO A 117 3.35 9.74 7.89
CA PRO A 117 3.43 8.65 6.91
C PRO A 117 3.31 9.11 5.46
N ASN A 118 2.53 10.16 5.14
CA ASN A 118 2.45 10.64 3.77
C ASN A 118 3.67 11.49 3.39
N ASN A 119 4.31 12.19 4.34
CA ASN A 119 5.61 12.82 4.11
C ASN A 119 6.68 11.76 3.81
N ILE A 120 6.71 10.64 4.58
CA ILE A 120 7.60 9.51 4.31
C ILE A 120 7.38 8.99 2.88
N LEU A 121 6.12 8.76 2.50
CA LEU A 121 5.78 8.28 1.16
C LEU A 121 6.17 9.29 0.07
N GLY A 122 5.95 10.60 0.31
CA GLY A 122 6.37 11.67 -0.58
C GLY A 122 7.88 11.68 -0.81
N VAL A 123 8.66 11.55 0.26
CA VAL A 123 10.13 11.43 0.18
C VAL A 123 10.54 10.19 -0.64
N GLU A 124 9.88 9.04 -0.46
CA GLU A 124 10.19 7.83 -1.22
C GLU A 124 9.81 7.97 -2.72
N TYR A 125 8.72 8.68 -3.06
CA TYR A 125 8.42 9.03 -4.46
C TYR A 125 9.53 9.88 -5.10
N LEU A 126 10.02 10.90 -4.38
CA LEU A 126 11.10 11.78 -4.88
C LEU A 126 12.40 11.01 -5.07
N LYS A 127 12.75 10.11 -4.13
CA LYS A 127 13.90 9.20 -4.26
C LYS A 127 13.76 8.27 -5.47
N ALA A 128 12.55 7.77 -5.72
CA ALA A 128 12.28 6.88 -6.86
C ALA A 128 12.40 7.64 -8.19
N LEU A 129 11.90 8.87 -8.29
CA LEU A 129 12.07 9.74 -9.46
C LEU A 129 13.56 10.00 -9.76
N ASP A 130 14.34 10.33 -8.74
CA ASP A 130 15.79 10.56 -8.87
C ASP A 130 16.53 9.29 -9.33
N ARG A 131 16.24 8.14 -8.70
CA ARG A 131 16.86 6.84 -9.01
C ARG A 131 16.58 6.38 -10.44
N LEU A 132 15.36 6.62 -10.94
CA LEU A 132 14.95 6.27 -12.28
C LEU A 132 15.33 7.34 -13.32
N SER A 133 15.96 8.44 -12.91
CA SER A 133 16.23 9.61 -13.77
C SER A 133 14.98 10.03 -14.55
N SER A 134 13.82 10.01 -13.88
CA SER A 134 12.52 10.27 -14.50
C SER A 134 12.32 11.73 -14.81
N SER A 135 11.72 12.04 -15.97
CA SER A 135 11.31 13.37 -16.37
C SER A 135 9.99 13.83 -15.74
N ILE A 136 9.32 12.95 -15.01
CA ILE A 136 8.03 13.24 -14.35
C ILE A 136 8.23 14.28 -13.25
N ARG A 137 7.49 15.37 -13.31
CA ARG A 137 7.58 16.46 -12.34
C ARG A 137 6.77 16.14 -11.08
N PRO A 138 7.38 16.16 -9.89
CA PRO A 138 6.63 15.98 -8.65
C PRO A 138 5.80 17.22 -8.30
N VAL A 139 4.59 16.98 -7.79
CA VAL A 139 3.68 17.99 -7.25
C VAL A 139 3.12 17.46 -5.93
N THR A 140 3.10 18.29 -4.88
CA THR A 140 2.48 17.90 -3.62
C THR A 140 1.28 18.79 -3.28
N ILE A 141 0.27 18.18 -2.67
CA ILE A 141 -0.91 18.87 -2.14
C ILE A 141 -0.88 18.71 -0.63
N SER A 142 -1.04 19.83 0.10
CA SER A 142 -1.16 19.80 1.54
C SER A 142 -2.43 19.05 1.95
N ARG A 143 -2.29 18.05 2.82
CA ARG A 143 -3.41 17.34 3.43
C ARG A 143 -4.01 18.23 4.52
N ARG A 144 -5.14 18.84 4.22
CA ARG A 144 -5.86 19.65 5.22
C ARG A 144 -6.49 18.74 6.28
N GLU A 145 -6.10 18.93 7.53
CA GLU A 145 -6.81 18.63 8.77
C GLU A 145 -7.18 17.19 9.16
N SER A 146 -6.86 16.15 8.47
CA SER A 146 -6.99 14.82 9.06
C SER A 146 -5.62 14.24 9.43
N GLY A 147 -5.22 14.41 10.70
CA GLY A 147 -4.09 13.63 11.23
C GLY A 147 -4.32 12.14 10.95
N TYR A 148 -3.27 11.43 10.54
CA TYR A 148 -3.35 10.00 10.18
C TYR A 148 -3.98 9.12 11.28
N HIS A 149 -4.00 9.60 12.52
CA HIS A 149 -4.59 8.93 13.68
C HIS A 149 -5.95 9.51 14.14
N GLN A 150 -6.53 10.47 13.41
CA GLN A 150 -7.87 10.93 13.77
C GLN A 150 -8.90 9.86 13.41
N THR A 151 -9.54 9.34 14.45
CA THR A 151 -10.62 8.35 14.37
C THR A 151 -11.98 9.01 14.15
N ASP A 152 -12.08 10.33 14.30
CA ASP A 152 -13.31 11.10 14.18
C ASP A 152 -13.43 11.79 12.83
N LEU A 153 -14.66 11.84 12.31
CA LEU A 153 -15.03 12.62 11.13
C LEU A 153 -15.22 14.10 11.55
N SER A 154 -14.13 14.81 11.71
CA SER A 154 -14.18 16.25 11.95
C SER A 154 -13.74 16.99 10.69
N GLY A 155 -14.69 17.26 9.77
CA GLY A 155 -14.45 18.03 8.55
C GLY A 155 -14.69 17.30 7.25
N PRO A 156 -14.66 18.02 6.09
CA PRO A 156 -15.00 17.49 4.78
C PRO A 156 -13.97 16.50 4.18
N CYS A 157 -12.82 16.32 4.81
CA CYS A 157 -11.76 15.42 4.36
C CYS A 157 -11.40 14.42 5.47
N SER A 158 -12.15 13.36 5.59
CA SER A 158 -11.91 12.32 6.59
C SER A 158 -10.86 11.31 6.16
N SER A 159 -10.14 10.72 7.15
CA SER A 159 -9.17 9.67 6.87
C SER A 159 -9.88 8.37 6.41
N ALA A 160 -9.20 7.55 5.61
CA ALA A 160 -9.70 6.23 5.24
C ALA A 160 -9.97 5.33 6.47
N THR A 161 -9.26 5.54 7.58
CA THR A 161 -9.47 4.88 8.86
C THR A 161 -10.79 5.31 9.49
N ALA A 162 -11.11 6.62 9.48
CA ALA A 162 -12.38 7.13 9.99
C ALA A 162 -13.57 6.58 9.20
N VAL A 163 -13.50 6.58 7.88
CA VAL A 163 -14.52 5.97 7.01
C VAL A 163 -14.71 4.48 7.35
N ARG A 164 -13.61 3.74 7.49
CA ARG A 164 -13.65 2.32 7.86
C ARG A 164 -14.28 2.10 9.23
N ASN A 165 -13.91 2.90 10.22
CA ASN A 165 -14.47 2.82 11.56
C ASN A 165 -15.98 3.05 11.54
N LEU A 166 -16.50 4.04 10.80
CA LEU A 166 -17.95 4.25 10.67
C LEU A 166 -18.67 3.03 10.13
N VAL A 167 -18.11 2.36 9.12
CA VAL A 167 -18.71 1.18 8.55
C VAL A 167 -18.74 0.03 9.55
N PHE A 168 -17.71 -0.14 10.38
CA PHE A 168 -17.61 -1.29 11.31
C PHE A 168 -18.12 -1.02 12.73
N GLN A 169 -18.39 0.24 13.11
CA GLN A 169 -18.87 0.60 14.46
C GLN A 169 -20.18 -0.08 14.87
N GLU A 170 -21.02 -0.42 13.92
CA GLU A 170 -22.38 -0.94 14.20
C GLU A 170 -22.51 -2.42 13.84
N LYS A 171 -21.41 -3.17 13.90
CA LYS A 171 -21.43 -4.62 13.77
C LYS A 171 -22.16 -5.22 14.98
N LYS A 172 -23.33 -5.80 14.74
CA LYS A 172 -24.12 -6.49 15.77
C LYS A 172 -23.40 -7.75 16.25
N LYS A 173 -23.75 -8.23 17.44
CA LYS A 173 -23.17 -9.46 18.02
C LYS A 173 -23.44 -10.70 17.17
N ASP A 174 -24.48 -10.71 16.37
CA ASP A 174 -24.82 -11.77 15.40
C ASP A 174 -24.00 -11.71 14.09
N GLY A 175 -23.09 -10.73 13.96
CA GLY A 175 -22.26 -10.53 12.79
C GLY A 175 -22.94 -9.72 11.67
N THR A 176 -24.21 -9.35 11.81
CA THR A 176 -24.88 -8.48 10.84
C THR A 176 -24.34 -7.04 10.98
N LEU A 177 -24.18 -6.38 9.83
CA LEU A 177 -23.73 -4.99 9.74
C LEU A 177 -24.95 -4.15 9.35
N SER A 178 -25.32 -3.23 10.23
CA SER A 178 -26.37 -2.27 9.95
C SER A 178 -25.77 -0.89 10.12
N VAL A 179 -25.42 -0.24 9.02
CA VAL A 179 -24.93 1.15 9.09
C VAL A 179 -26.16 2.03 9.38
N SER A 180 -26.16 2.73 10.51
CA SER A 180 -27.28 3.60 10.90
C SER A 180 -27.46 4.75 9.90
N GLU A 181 -28.67 5.31 9.84
CA GLU A 181 -28.98 6.49 9.03
C GLU A 181 -28.03 7.65 9.36
N LYS A 182 -27.69 7.82 10.63
CA LYS A 182 -26.73 8.83 11.07
C LYS A 182 -25.34 8.61 10.47
N ASN A 183 -24.84 7.38 10.44
CA ASN A 183 -23.53 7.07 9.87
C ASN A 183 -23.55 7.10 8.33
N LEU A 184 -24.69 6.75 7.69
CA LEU A 184 -24.86 6.94 6.26
C LEU A 184 -24.83 8.41 5.87
N ALA A 185 -25.54 9.30 6.58
CA ALA A 185 -25.50 10.74 6.34
C ALA A 185 -24.06 11.30 6.46
N ARG A 186 -23.30 10.84 7.49
CA ARG A 186 -21.88 11.25 7.63
C ARG A 186 -20.99 10.73 6.52
N LEU A 187 -21.23 9.54 5.99
CA LEU A 187 -20.50 9.00 4.82
C LEU A 187 -20.83 9.80 3.57
N GLU A 188 -22.08 10.22 3.39
CA GLU A 188 -22.52 11.04 2.25
C GLU A 188 -21.86 12.41 2.24
N GLU A 189 -21.77 13.06 3.40
CA GLU A 189 -21.07 14.35 3.55
C GLU A 189 -19.56 14.26 3.29
N THR A 190 -18.98 13.07 3.50
CA THR A 190 -17.51 12.88 3.50
C THR A 190 -16.98 12.37 2.17
N LEU A 191 -17.77 11.58 1.45
CA LEU A 191 -17.34 10.88 0.24
C LEU A 191 -17.85 11.58 -1.03
N PRO A 192 -17.10 11.52 -2.14
CA PRO A 192 -17.66 11.86 -3.45
C PRO A 192 -18.92 11.06 -3.73
N ALA A 193 -19.95 11.68 -4.32
CA ALA A 193 -21.27 11.09 -4.53
C ALA A 193 -21.24 9.69 -5.19
N GLY A 194 -20.38 9.51 -6.21
CA GLY A 194 -20.18 8.21 -6.87
C GLY A 194 -19.61 7.16 -5.91
N SER A 195 -18.62 7.54 -5.10
CA SER A 195 -18.02 6.65 -4.09
C SER A 195 -19.02 6.27 -3.01
N PHE A 196 -19.82 7.23 -2.53
CA PHE A 196 -20.89 6.99 -1.55
C PHE A 196 -21.90 5.97 -2.07
N ARG A 197 -22.41 6.19 -3.29
CA ARG A 197 -23.37 5.27 -3.93
C ARG A 197 -22.81 3.84 -4.07
N ILE A 198 -21.58 3.70 -4.52
CA ILE A 198 -20.92 2.39 -4.68
C ILE A 198 -20.75 1.68 -3.34
N ILE A 199 -20.34 2.41 -2.30
CA ILE A 199 -20.15 1.85 -0.96
C ILE A 199 -21.50 1.40 -0.38
N THR A 200 -22.54 2.22 -0.47
CA THR A 200 -23.88 1.89 0.07
C THR A 200 -24.52 0.73 -0.68
N ASP A 201 -24.40 0.69 -2.01
CA ASP A 201 -24.88 -0.46 -2.81
C ASP A 201 -24.13 -1.75 -2.45
N PHE A 202 -22.83 -1.68 -2.23
CA PHE A 202 -22.05 -2.83 -1.78
C PHE A 202 -22.48 -3.29 -0.38
N LEU A 203 -22.60 -2.37 0.58
CA LEU A 203 -22.95 -2.68 1.97
C LEU A 203 -24.41 -3.19 2.13
N SER A 204 -25.31 -2.86 1.19
CA SER A 204 -26.68 -3.42 1.17
C SER A 204 -26.70 -4.91 0.81
N ARG A 205 -25.64 -5.45 0.22
CA ARG A 205 -25.58 -6.84 -0.28
C ARG A 205 -24.50 -7.66 0.40
N TYR A 206 -23.43 -7.04 0.88
CA TYR A 206 -22.25 -7.73 1.36
C TYR A 206 -21.73 -7.15 2.67
N LEU A 207 -21.29 -8.03 3.55
CA LEU A 207 -20.46 -7.67 4.68
C LEU A 207 -19.02 -7.45 4.18
N PRO A 208 -18.41 -6.30 4.46
CA PRO A 208 -17.02 -6.03 4.05
C PRO A 208 -16.05 -6.89 4.85
N LEU A 209 -14.84 -7.08 4.28
CA LEU A 209 -13.82 -7.92 4.89
C LEU A 209 -13.01 -7.18 5.95
N GLU A 210 -12.74 -7.88 7.03
CA GLU A 210 -11.80 -7.52 8.09
C GLU A 210 -10.53 -8.40 8.01
N THR A 211 -9.47 -7.99 8.67
CA THR A 211 -8.22 -8.77 8.71
C THR A 211 -8.44 -10.15 9.32
N ALA A 212 -9.33 -10.25 10.31
CA ALA A 212 -9.67 -11.50 10.98
C ALA A 212 -10.25 -12.56 10.04
N ASP A 213 -10.93 -12.17 8.96
CA ASP A 213 -11.54 -13.10 8.00
C ASP A 213 -10.48 -13.94 7.26
N PHE A 214 -9.24 -13.48 7.19
CA PHE A 214 -8.11 -14.19 6.59
C PHE A 214 -7.34 -15.08 7.58
N SER A 215 -7.74 -15.10 8.84
CA SER A 215 -6.97 -15.77 9.91
C SER A 215 -6.83 -17.27 9.68
N LEU A 216 -7.90 -17.95 9.26
CA LEU A 216 -7.86 -19.41 9.02
C LEU A 216 -6.89 -19.77 7.89
N LEU A 217 -6.94 -19.01 6.78
CA LEU A 217 -6.05 -19.22 5.63
C LEU A 217 -4.59 -18.97 6.00
N LEU A 218 -4.32 -17.94 6.78
CA LEU A 218 -2.98 -17.68 7.27
C LEU A 218 -2.52 -18.79 8.22
N LYS A 219 -3.34 -19.22 9.19
CA LYS A 219 -3.01 -20.33 10.10
C LYS A 219 -2.66 -21.58 9.32
N TYR A 220 -3.48 -21.97 8.35
CA TYR A 220 -3.19 -23.10 7.47
C TYR A 220 -1.83 -22.98 6.78
N ARG A 221 -1.53 -21.80 6.21
CA ARG A 221 -0.26 -21.55 5.56
C ARG A 221 0.93 -21.66 6.52
N LEU A 222 0.79 -21.13 7.75
CA LEU A 222 1.82 -21.21 8.78
C LEU A 222 2.10 -22.64 9.24
N LEU A 223 1.06 -23.48 9.37
CA LEU A 223 1.21 -24.88 9.75
C LEU A 223 1.97 -25.72 8.70
N LEU A 224 1.78 -25.40 7.41
CA LEU A 224 2.49 -26.06 6.31
C LEU A 224 3.94 -25.61 6.13
N SER A 225 4.31 -24.46 6.72
CA SER A 225 5.62 -23.85 6.49
C SER A 225 6.63 -24.28 7.53
N SER A 226 7.81 -24.71 7.10
CA SER A 226 8.97 -24.83 7.97
C SER A 226 9.57 -23.44 8.28
N GLN A 227 10.43 -23.37 9.29
CA GLN A 227 11.17 -22.13 9.59
C GLN A 227 11.99 -21.64 8.37
N LYS A 228 12.57 -22.56 7.61
CA LYS A 228 13.35 -22.25 6.39
C LYS A 228 12.47 -21.68 5.30
N ASP A 229 11.25 -22.20 5.13
CA ASP A 229 10.28 -21.69 4.15
C ASP A 229 9.83 -20.28 4.51
N LEU A 230 9.53 -20.03 5.79
CA LEU A 230 9.14 -18.71 6.27
C LEU A 230 10.21 -17.63 5.98
N ALA A 231 11.48 -17.96 6.14
CA ALA A 231 12.58 -17.03 5.87
C ALA A 231 12.74 -16.62 4.40
N ARG A 232 12.06 -17.31 3.47
CA ARG A 232 12.07 -16.99 2.03
C ARG A 232 11.15 -15.85 1.65
N PHE A 233 10.15 -15.54 2.49
CA PHE A 233 9.16 -14.51 2.17
C PHE A 233 9.71 -13.10 2.40
N ALA A 234 9.20 -12.15 1.64
CA ALA A 234 9.52 -10.74 1.79
C ALA A 234 9.15 -10.23 3.19
N ASP A 235 9.92 -9.27 3.71
CA ASP A 235 9.80 -8.72 5.07
C ASP A 235 9.97 -9.72 6.24
N VAL A 236 10.20 -11.00 5.97
CA VAL A 236 10.44 -12.01 7.02
C VAL A 236 11.94 -12.16 7.24
N SER A 237 12.48 -11.47 8.28
CA SER A 237 13.88 -11.69 8.68
C SER A 237 14.08 -13.09 9.26
N PRO A 238 15.32 -13.63 9.33
CA PRO A 238 15.59 -14.91 9.97
C PRO A 238 15.06 -14.99 11.39
N GLU A 239 15.20 -13.91 12.18
CA GLU A 239 14.71 -13.82 13.57
C GLU A 239 13.17 -13.86 13.61
N LEU A 240 12.51 -13.15 12.69
CA LEU A 240 11.07 -13.16 12.59
C LEU A 240 10.56 -14.55 12.15
N ALA A 241 11.25 -15.22 11.23
CA ALA A 241 10.90 -16.58 10.81
C ALA A 241 10.95 -17.58 11.99
N VAL A 242 12.00 -17.51 12.82
CA VAL A 242 12.12 -18.32 14.05
C VAL A 242 10.96 -18.01 15.00
N ARG A 243 10.66 -16.73 15.20
CA ARG A 243 9.62 -16.29 16.12
C ARG A 243 8.24 -16.72 15.65
N ILE A 244 7.89 -16.56 14.37
CA ILE A 244 6.65 -17.03 13.76
C ILE A 244 6.53 -18.55 13.94
N TRP A 245 7.58 -19.30 13.61
CA TRP A 245 7.58 -20.75 13.68
C TRP A 245 7.36 -21.28 15.10
N ARG A 246 7.99 -20.66 16.10
CA ARG A 246 7.84 -21.05 17.52
C ARG A 246 6.43 -20.82 18.06
N HIS A 247 5.81 -19.71 17.66
CA HIS A 247 4.50 -19.29 18.19
C HIS A 247 3.32 -19.67 17.29
N ARG A 248 3.51 -20.39 16.18
CA ARG A 248 2.43 -20.71 15.21
C ARG A 248 1.26 -21.47 15.80
N GLU A 249 1.50 -22.25 16.86
CA GLU A 249 0.46 -23.02 17.55
C GLU A 249 -0.40 -22.13 18.45
N GLU A 250 0.14 -21.02 18.91
CA GLU A 250 -0.56 -20.00 19.72
C GLU A 250 -1.39 -19.03 18.86
N PHE A 251 -1.44 -19.25 17.56
CA PHE A 251 -2.20 -18.41 16.63
C PHE A 251 -3.70 -18.56 16.85
N VAL A 252 -4.38 -17.48 17.23
CA VAL A 252 -5.85 -17.39 17.38
C VAL A 252 -6.45 -16.54 16.25
N SER A 253 -5.92 -15.34 16.03
CA SER A 253 -6.35 -14.44 14.96
C SER A 253 -5.17 -13.63 14.41
N TRP A 254 -5.35 -13.00 13.26
CA TRP A 254 -4.34 -12.14 12.65
C TRP A 254 -3.82 -11.08 13.62
N ASP A 255 -4.74 -10.34 14.23
CA ASP A 255 -4.38 -9.22 15.11
C ASP A 255 -3.72 -9.70 16.40
N GLN A 256 -4.27 -10.76 17.02
CA GLN A 256 -3.67 -11.39 18.21
C GLN A 256 -2.24 -11.85 17.88
N PHE A 257 -2.03 -12.49 16.75
CA PHE A 257 -0.73 -13.01 16.39
C PHE A 257 0.28 -11.89 16.08
N CYS A 258 -0.15 -10.81 15.43
CA CYS A 258 0.69 -9.62 15.28
C CYS A 258 1.14 -9.04 16.65
N GLN A 259 0.23 -8.98 17.62
CA GLN A 259 0.58 -8.49 18.97
C GLN A 259 1.54 -9.44 19.70
N LEU A 260 1.33 -10.76 19.58
CA LEU A 260 2.21 -11.79 20.16
C LEU A 260 3.64 -11.70 19.62
N LEU A 261 3.77 -11.45 18.33
CA LEU A 261 5.07 -11.36 17.66
C LEU A 261 5.76 -10.00 17.84
N LYS A 262 5.05 -8.97 18.30
CA LYS A 262 5.56 -7.61 18.42
C LYS A 262 6.74 -7.52 19.39
N THR A 263 7.75 -6.69 19.02
CA THR A 263 8.88 -6.33 19.86
C THR A 263 9.16 -4.83 19.72
N LYS A 264 10.16 -4.32 20.43
CA LYS A 264 10.61 -2.93 20.28
C LYS A 264 11.04 -2.59 18.84
N GLU A 265 11.61 -3.56 18.12
CA GLU A 265 12.12 -3.39 16.76
C GLU A 265 11.15 -3.89 15.67
N LEU A 266 10.25 -4.80 16.01
CA LEU A 266 9.25 -5.37 15.13
C LEU A 266 7.90 -4.73 15.40
N THR A 267 7.55 -3.73 14.60
CA THR A 267 6.26 -3.04 14.71
C THR A 267 5.11 -3.90 14.21
N TYR A 268 3.90 -3.62 14.69
CA TYR A 268 2.66 -4.29 14.24
C TYR A 268 2.54 -4.27 12.69
N SER A 269 2.74 -3.10 12.08
CA SER A 269 2.61 -2.94 10.62
C SER A 269 3.64 -3.77 9.83
N ARG A 270 4.87 -3.89 10.34
CA ARG A 270 5.91 -4.73 9.73
C ARG A 270 5.55 -6.20 9.81
N ILE A 271 5.07 -6.66 10.97
CA ILE A 271 4.66 -8.06 11.16
C ILE A 271 3.45 -8.36 10.28
N SER A 272 2.42 -7.51 10.30
CA SER A 272 1.21 -7.70 9.49
C SER A 272 1.53 -7.76 7.99
N ARG A 273 2.48 -6.95 7.51
CA ARG A 273 2.95 -7.00 6.12
C ARG A 273 3.70 -8.29 5.82
N ALA A 274 4.59 -8.75 6.72
CA ALA A 274 5.28 -10.03 6.57
C ALA A 274 4.29 -11.22 6.52
N LEU A 275 3.26 -11.23 7.38
CA LEU A 275 2.20 -12.24 7.35
C LEU A 275 1.39 -12.19 6.04
N LEU A 276 1.14 -11.00 5.50
CA LEU A 276 0.49 -10.83 4.20
C LEU A 276 1.37 -11.40 3.06
N HIS A 277 2.68 -11.18 3.11
CA HIS A 277 3.60 -11.76 2.12
C HIS A 277 3.63 -13.30 2.20
N ILE A 278 3.56 -13.89 3.39
CA ILE A 278 3.42 -15.34 3.56
C ILE A 278 2.11 -15.83 2.95
N LEU A 279 1.00 -15.15 3.21
CA LEU A 279 -0.33 -15.52 2.71
C LEU A 279 -0.40 -15.44 1.18
N LEU A 280 0.15 -14.36 0.58
CA LEU A 280 0.17 -14.14 -0.87
C LEU A 280 1.33 -14.83 -1.59
N ASP A 281 2.15 -15.58 -0.87
CA ASP A 281 3.32 -16.27 -1.42
C ASP A 281 4.26 -15.31 -2.18
N ILE A 282 4.59 -14.17 -1.54
CA ILE A 282 5.50 -13.17 -2.10
C ILE A 282 6.92 -13.44 -1.57
N PRO A 283 7.82 -13.99 -2.40
CA PRO A 283 9.17 -14.29 -1.98
C PRO A 283 10.05 -13.03 -1.94
N ARG A 284 11.10 -13.07 -1.12
CA ARG A 284 12.03 -11.95 -0.90
C ARG A 284 12.75 -11.49 -2.17
N ASP A 285 13.03 -12.40 -3.08
CA ASP A 285 13.75 -12.10 -4.32
C ASP A 285 12.92 -11.30 -5.33
N HIS A 286 11.59 -11.23 -5.16
CA HIS A 286 10.75 -10.34 -5.98
C HIS A 286 10.86 -8.87 -5.55
N ILE A 287 11.19 -8.61 -4.28
CA ILE A 287 11.35 -7.28 -3.71
C ILE A 287 12.73 -7.20 -3.05
N SER A 288 13.74 -6.93 -3.83
CA SER A 288 15.12 -6.88 -3.34
C SER A 288 15.85 -5.65 -3.83
N VAL A 289 16.61 -5.03 -2.93
CA VAL A 289 17.51 -3.91 -3.26
C VAL A 289 18.53 -4.28 -4.35
N SER A 290 18.92 -5.56 -4.43
CA SER A 290 19.85 -6.06 -5.44
C SER A 290 19.28 -6.06 -6.87
N LYS A 291 17.96 -5.91 -7.04
CA LYS A 291 17.28 -5.84 -8.34
C LYS A 291 16.93 -4.40 -8.76
N ARG A 292 17.56 -3.41 -8.17
CA ARG A 292 17.29 -2.00 -8.48
C ARG A 292 18.06 -1.51 -9.71
N PRO A 293 17.47 -0.55 -10.49
CA PRO A 293 16.12 -0.04 -10.29
C PRO A 293 15.06 -1.11 -10.54
N LEU A 294 13.95 -1.04 -9.79
CA LEU A 294 12.84 -1.98 -9.97
C LEU A 294 12.18 -1.73 -11.33
N CYS A 295 11.99 -2.79 -12.08
CA CYS A 295 11.25 -2.74 -13.34
C CYS A 295 9.83 -3.25 -13.13
N ILE A 296 8.85 -2.46 -13.55
CA ILE A 296 7.49 -2.95 -13.70
C ILE A 296 7.42 -3.73 -15.02
N PRO A 297 6.95 -4.97 -15.01
CA PRO A 297 6.95 -5.79 -16.22
C PRO A 297 5.76 -5.52 -17.14
N TYR A 298 4.71 -4.85 -16.67
CA TYR A 298 3.50 -4.48 -17.42
C TYR A 298 2.70 -3.39 -16.69
N PRO A 299 2.11 -2.42 -17.37
CA PRO A 299 1.00 -1.64 -16.87
C PRO A 299 -0.31 -2.43 -17.04
N ARG A 300 -1.09 -2.57 -15.96
CA ARG A 300 -2.39 -3.22 -16.00
C ARG A 300 -3.52 -2.22 -15.86
N LEU A 301 -4.38 -2.15 -16.89
CA LEU A 301 -5.55 -1.28 -16.92
C LEU A 301 -6.74 -1.96 -16.22
N LEU A 302 -7.30 -1.31 -15.21
CA LEU A 302 -8.50 -1.76 -14.50
C LEU A 302 -9.78 -1.14 -15.05
N GLY A 303 -9.68 0.03 -15.67
CA GLY A 303 -10.80 0.72 -16.28
C GLY A 303 -10.40 2.11 -16.83
N PHE A 304 -11.26 2.68 -17.67
CA PHE A 304 -11.11 4.02 -18.21
C PHE A 304 -12.48 4.61 -18.58
N ARG A 305 -12.57 5.93 -18.62
CA ARG A 305 -13.77 6.63 -19.13
C ARG A 305 -13.76 6.66 -20.64
N ARG A 306 -14.93 6.46 -21.28
CA ARG A 306 -15.03 6.42 -22.76
C ARG A 306 -14.60 7.72 -23.41
N GLU A 307 -14.98 8.85 -22.81
CA GLU A 307 -14.61 10.21 -23.25
C GLU A 307 -13.10 10.47 -23.17
N SER A 308 -12.37 9.70 -22.37
CA SER A 308 -10.91 9.80 -22.19
C SER A 308 -10.12 8.76 -23.01
N ALA A 309 -10.70 8.23 -24.09
CA ALA A 309 -10.03 7.26 -24.96
C ALA A 309 -8.70 7.78 -25.54
N GLY A 310 -8.54 9.12 -25.67
CA GLY A 310 -7.28 9.76 -26.05
C GLY A 310 -6.12 9.44 -25.10
N VAL A 311 -6.39 9.30 -23.81
CA VAL A 311 -5.37 8.90 -22.80
C VAL A 311 -4.83 7.51 -23.09
N LEU A 312 -5.72 6.55 -23.43
CA LEU A 312 -5.30 5.19 -23.79
C LEU A 312 -4.45 5.17 -25.06
N LYS A 313 -4.80 6.01 -26.05
CA LYS A 313 -4.01 6.15 -27.27
C LYS A 313 -2.60 6.66 -26.93
N GLN A 314 -2.47 7.67 -26.10
CA GLN A 314 -1.18 8.19 -25.63
C GLN A 314 -0.37 7.08 -24.91
N ILE A 315 -1.01 6.33 -24.02
CA ILE A 315 -0.34 5.21 -23.34
C ILE A 315 0.14 4.16 -24.36
N GLN A 316 -0.68 3.80 -25.33
CA GLN A 316 -0.32 2.79 -26.35
C GLN A 316 0.82 3.27 -27.26
N GLU A 317 0.88 4.55 -27.59
CA GLU A 317 1.90 5.14 -28.46
C GLU A 317 3.25 5.33 -27.76
N HIS A 318 3.26 5.61 -26.46
CA HIS A 318 4.47 6.00 -25.73
C HIS A 318 4.97 4.96 -24.72
N SER A 319 4.11 4.02 -24.30
CA SER A 319 4.50 3.02 -23.31
C SER A 319 5.61 2.10 -23.82
N SER A 320 6.65 1.94 -23.01
CA SER A 320 7.73 0.99 -23.25
C SER A 320 7.33 -0.48 -23.00
N LEU A 321 6.13 -0.71 -22.45
CA LEU A 321 5.64 -2.02 -22.00
C LEU A 321 4.24 -2.29 -22.58
N PRO A 322 3.89 -3.56 -22.82
CA PRO A 322 2.56 -3.93 -23.29
C PRO A 322 1.49 -3.66 -22.22
N LEU A 323 0.44 -2.93 -22.60
CA LEU A 323 -0.70 -2.66 -21.71
C LEU A 323 -1.55 -3.92 -21.57
N VAL A 324 -1.75 -4.38 -20.33
CA VAL A 324 -2.55 -5.58 -20.01
C VAL A 324 -3.97 -5.14 -19.60
N GLY A 325 -4.96 -5.46 -20.42
CA GLY A 325 -6.38 -5.20 -20.14
C GLY A 325 -7.07 -6.37 -19.43
N ARG A 326 -6.76 -7.60 -19.86
CA ARG A 326 -7.36 -8.83 -19.34
C ARG A 326 -6.29 -9.81 -18.90
N PHE A 327 -6.63 -10.70 -17.97
CA PHE A 327 -5.71 -11.78 -17.57
C PHE A 327 -5.41 -12.77 -18.71
N SER A 328 -6.25 -12.83 -19.74
CA SER A 328 -6.00 -13.62 -20.96
C SER A 328 -4.92 -13.03 -21.88
N ASP A 329 -4.62 -11.72 -21.72
CA ASP A 329 -3.71 -10.99 -22.62
C ASP A 329 -2.24 -11.17 -22.20
N THR A 330 -1.87 -12.39 -21.84
CA THR A 330 -0.55 -12.70 -21.23
C THR A 330 0.48 -13.27 -22.22
N ALA A 331 0.06 -13.63 -23.44
CA ALA A 331 0.92 -14.29 -24.43
C ALA A 331 2.18 -13.48 -24.82
N HIS A 332 2.12 -12.15 -24.62
CA HIS A 332 3.22 -11.24 -24.96
C HIS A 332 4.10 -10.86 -23.75
N LEU A 333 3.79 -11.40 -22.57
CA LEU A 333 4.54 -11.11 -21.36
C LEU A 333 5.70 -12.09 -21.19
N SER A 334 6.82 -11.60 -20.63
CA SER A 334 7.92 -12.48 -20.23
C SER A 334 7.46 -13.47 -19.15
N PRO A 335 8.14 -14.62 -18.98
CA PRO A 335 7.82 -15.58 -17.92
C PRO A 335 7.82 -14.96 -16.52
N GLU A 336 8.71 -13.99 -16.24
CA GLU A 336 8.78 -13.27 -14.98
C GLU A 336 7.54 -12.36 -14.81
N ALA A 337 7.13 -11.66 -15.87
CA ALA A 337 5.95 -10.82 -15.89
C ALA A 337 4.68 -11.65 -15.63
N GLN A 338 4.57 -12.83 -16.26
CA GLN A 338 3.46 -13.75 -16.04
C GLN A 338 3.38 -14.21 -14.58
N LYS A 339 4.52 -14.58 -13.96
CA LYS A 339 4.57 -14.95 -12.55
C LYS A 339 4.12 -13.82 -11.61
N LEU A 340 4.45 -12.56 -11.94
CA LEU A 340 3.98 -11.42 -11.16
C LEU A 340 2.48 -11.17 -11.33
N LEU A 341 1.97 -11.30 -12.55
CA LEU A 341 0.54 -11.19 -12.83
C LEU A 341 -0.28 -12.29 -12.12
N GLU A 342 0.28 -13.50 -11.98
CA GLU A 342 -0.31 -14.56 -11.16
C GLU A 342 -0.44 -14.17 -9.69
N LYS A 343 0.50 -13.38 -9.14
CA LYS A 343 0.37 -12.85 -7.76
C LYS A 343 -0.75 -11.83 -7.65
N ASP A 344 -0.95 -10.97 -8.66
CA ASP A 344 -2.08 -10.03 -8.72
C ASP A 344 -3.42 -10.77 -8.82
N ARG A 345 -3.46 -11.85 -9.59
CA ARG A 345 -4.61 -12.76 -9.69
C ARG A 345 -4.87 -13.43 -8.35
N LEU A 346 -3.86 -14.07 -7.75
CA LEU A 346 -3.98 -14.73 -6.46
C LEU A 346 -4.53 -13.78 -5.38
N ALA A 347 -4.01 -12.54 -5.31
CA ALA A 347 -4.49 -11.55 -4.35
C ALA A 347 -5.97 -11.20 -4.57
N THR A 348 -6.40 -11.14 -5.83
CA THR A 348 -7.80 -10.88 -6.21
C THR A 348 -8.69 -12.07 -5.86
N ASP A 349 -8.28 -13.28 -6.26
CA ASP A 349 -9.03 -14.51 -6.04
C ASP A 349 -9.15 -14.84 -4.54
N LEU A 350 -8.09 -14.61 -3.77
CA LEU A 350 -8.11 -14.78 -2.31
C LEU A 350 -9.09 -13.81 -1.64
N TYR A 351 -9.07 -12.53 -2.03
CA TYR A 351 -10.04 -11.56 -1.54
C TYR A 351 -11.47 -11.98 -1.86
N GLN A 352 -11.73 -12.41 -3.10
CA GLN A 352 -13.05 -12.83 -3.56
C GLN A 352 -13.51 -14.11 -2.86
N THR A 353 -12.62 -15.08 -2.68
CA THR A 353 -12.90 -16.32 -1.95
C THR A 353 -13.40 -16.03 -0.53
N VAL A 354 -12.66 -15.19 0.21
CA VAL A 354 -13.02 -14.83 1.59
C VAL A 354 -14.30 -14.01 1.63
N LEU A 355 -14.55 -13.13 0.63
CA LEU A 355 -15.76 -12.33 0.55
C LEU A 355 -17.00 -13.23 0.32
N THR A 356 -16.91 -14.17 -0.61
CA THR A 356 -18.04 -15.09 -0.92
C THR A 356 -18.31 -16.05 0.22
N GLU A 357 -17.26 -16.57 0.87
CA GLU A 357 -17.40 -17.41 2.06
C GLU A 357 -18.10 -16.66 3.20
N LYS A 358 -17.63 -15.45 3.53
CA LYS A 358 -18.21 -14.62 4.58
C LYS A 358 -19.69 -14.31 4.32
N ASN A 359 -20.06 -14.07 3.06
CA ASN A 359 -21.40 -13.69 2.65
C ASN A 359 -22.25 -14.86 2.16
N ARG A 360 -21.73 -16.08 2.17
CA ARG A 360 -22.39 -17.30 1.68
C ARG A 360 -22.95 -17.14 0.26
N THR A 361 -22.19 -16.53 -0.61
CA THR A 361 -22.53 -16.28 -2.01
C THR A 361 -21.66 -17.12 -2.94
N ALA A 362 -22.07 -17.27 -4.21
CA ALA A 362 -21.25 -17.94 -5.21
C ALA A 362 -20.01 -17.11 -5.58
N PHE A 363 -18.90 -17.78 -5.89
CA PHE A 363 -17.70 -17.14 -6.40
C PHE A 363 -17.98 -16.47 -7.75
N GLN A 364 -17.63 -15.19 -7.86
CA GLN A 364 -17.75 -14.42 -9.11
C GLN A 364 -16.36 -14.10 -9.60
N SER A 365 -15.94 -14.76 -10.69
CA SER A 365 -14.63 -14.58 -11.34
C SER A 365 -14.54 -13.27 -12.14
#